data_3ff876170d3eeff1759fa29062a4d892
#
_entry.id   3ff876170d3eeff1759fa29062a4d892
#
_cell.length_a   1.000
_cell.length_b   1.000
_cell.length_c   1.000
_cell.angle_alpha   90.00
_cell.angle_beta   90.00
_cell.angle_gamma   90.00
#
_symmetry.space_group_name_H-M   'P 1'
#
loop_
_entity.id
_entity.type
_entity.pdbx_description
1 polymer ?
#
loop_
_entity_poly.entity_id
_entity_poly.type
_entity_poly.pdbx_seq_one_letter_code
_entity_poly.pdbx_strand_id
1 'polypeptide(L)'
;RHAATDWTQTDQVRQAGDWQSCDGDRMRQLSDTGRMTAQLIGLALRTLAIPVGEVLSSEYCRTAETARLMGLGDVRTTTEIMNLRSQDFVGGHDAAVKNARTLLARPPAPATNRVMVGHGNLMRAATGQYTDEAGAVVVRPDPGSDLGFAFVALVVPQEWLRLAEAFGGGK
;
A
#
# COMPACT_ATOMS: atom_id res chain seq x y z
N ARG A 1 2.81 0.36 -2.35
CA ARG A 1 2.51 -0.82 -3.18
C ARG A 1 2.84 -2.09 -2.41
N HIS A 2 2.05 -3.18 -2.57
CA HIS A 2 2.37 -4.49 -1.97
C HIS A 2 3.80 -4.93 -2.26
N ALA A 3 4.36 -5.78 -1.42
CA ALA A 3 5.70 -6.33 -1.58
C ALA A 3 5.79 -7.30 -2.77
N ALA A 4 7.01 -7.75 -3.07
CA ALA A 4 7.29 -8.59 -4.24
C ALA A 4 6.44 -9.87 -4.26
N THR A 5 5.97 -10.23 -5.45
CA THR A 5 5.06 -11.35 -5.66
C THR A 5 5.69 -12.43 -6.53
N ASP A 6 5.17 -13.65 -6.45
CA ASP A 6 5.54 -14.74 -7.34
C ASP A 6 4.88 -14.53 -8.72
N TRP A 7 5.65 -14.11 -9.70
CA TRP A 7 5.19 -13.83 -11.05
C TRP A 7 4.92 -15.09 -11.88
N THR A 8 5.17 -16.29 -11.37
CA THR A 8 4.72 -17.53 -12.00
C THR A 8 3.23 -17.78 -11.80
N GLN A 9 2.63 -17.10 -10.81
CA GLN A 9 1.22 -17.16 -10.49
C GLN A 9 0.44 -16.03 -11.17
N THR A 10 -0.87 -16.23 -11.39
CA THR A 10 -1.77 -15.25 -12.03
C THR A 10 -3.04 -15.06 -11.22
N ASP A 11 -3.56 -13.83 -11.27
CA ASP A 11 -4.85 -13.52 -10.63
C ASP A 11 -6.03 -14.04 -11.48
N GLN A 12 -6.88 -14.87 -10.89
CA GLN A 12 -8.10 -15.43 -11.50
C GLN A 12 -9.34 -14.87 -10.80
N VAL A 13 -9.64 -13.59 -11.03
CA VAL A 13 -10.83 -12.95 -10.47
C VAL A 13 -12.00 -13.16 -11.44
N ARG A 14 -12.97 -13.97 -11.05
CA ARG A 14 -14.19 -14.27 -11.83
C ARG A 14 -15.43 -13.67 -11.20
N GLN A 15 -15.44 -13.51 -9.88
CA GLN A 15 -16.54 -12.94 -9.10
C GLN A 15 -15.99 -12.11 -7.93
N ALA A 16 -16.87 -11.31 -7.35
CA ALA A 16 -16.52 -10.51 -6.17
C ALA A 16 -16.05 -11.42 -5.02
N GLY A 17 -14.95 -11.02 -4.36
CA GLY A 17 -14.35 -11.77 -3.25
C GLY A 17 -13.26 -12.76 -3.67
N ASP A 18 -13.13 -13.16 -4.92
CA ASP A 18 -12.07 -14.08 -5.37
C ASP A 18 -10.66 -13.56 -5.03
N TRP A 19 -10.48 -12.24 -5.04
CA TRP A 19 -9.21 -11.58 -4.70
C TRP A 19 -8.74 -11.80 -3.27
N GLN A 20 -9.60 -12.26 -2.35
CA GLN A 20 -9.25 -12.55 -0.97
C GLN A 20 -8.56 -13.92 -0.82
N SER A 21 -8.59 -14.76 -1.87
CA SER A 21 -7.94 -16.07 -1.83
C SER A 21 -6.43 -15.95 -1.61
N CYS A 22 -5.92 -16.72 -0.66
CA CYS A 22 -4.49 -16.89 -0.40
C CYS A 22 -3.93 -18.17 -1.06
N ASP A 23 -4.66 -18.75 -1.98
CA ASP A 23 -4.25 -19.92 -2.76
C ASP A 23 -3.49 -19.46 -4.03
N GLY A 24 -2.24 -19.87 -4.18
CA GLY A 24 -1.37 -19.50 -5.30
C GLY A 24 -1.87 -19.99 -6.67
N ASP A 25 -2.68 -21.05 -6.71
CA ASP A 25 -3.30 -21.55 -7.95
C ASP A 25 -4.46 -20.64 -8.42
N ARG A 26 -4.97 -19.81 -7.54
CA ARG A 26 -6.11 -18.90 -7.81
C ARG A 26 -5.70 -17.45 -7.89
N MET A 27 -4.82 -17.01 -7.00
CA MET A 27 -4.43 -15.61 -6.85
C MET A 27 -2.93 -15.50 -6.62
N ARG A 28 -2.29 -14.56 -7.29
CA ARG A 28 -0.86 -14.30 -7.12
C ARG A 28 -0.54 -13.85 -5.69
N GLN A 29 0.37 -14.56 -5.05
CA GLN A 29 0.78 -14.38 -3.67
C GLN A 29 2.12 -13.65 -3.56
N LEU A 30 2.51 -13.27 -2.33
CA LEU A 30 3.86 -12.78 -2.06
C LEU A 30 4.89 -13.88 -2.30
N SER A 31 6.04 -13.49 -2.83
CA SER A 31 7.24 -14.32 -2.79
C SER A 31 7.87 -14.29 -1.39
N ASP A 32 8.79 -15.22 -1.09
CA ASP A 32 9.51 -15.20 0.18
C ASP A 32 10.36 -13.93 0.34
N THR A 33 10.97 -13.46 -0.74
CA THR A 33 11.66 -12.17 -0.77
C THR A 33 10.70 -11.02 -0.46
N GLY A 34 9.47 -11.08 -0.98
CA GLY A 34 8.44 -10.08 -0.69
C GLY A 34 8.05 -10.06 0.79
N ARG A 35 7.88 -11.22 1.41
CA ARG A 35 7.59 -11.34 2.85
C ARG A 35 8.69 -10.72 3.70
N MET A 36 9.95 -11.06 3.40
CA MET A 36 11.11 -10.47 4.09
C MET A 36 11.18 -8.95 3.90
N THR A 37 10.97 -8.47 2.68
CA THR A 37 11.00 -7.03 2.39
C THR A 37 9.90 -6.28 3.17
N ALA A 38 8.69 -6.83 3.27
CA ALA A 38 7.61 -6.22 4.07
C ALA A 38 8.00 -6.10 5.56
N GLN A 39 8.59 -7.15 6.14
CA GLN A 39 9.07 -7.13 7.52
C GLN A 39 10.17 -6.08 7.74
N LEU A 40 11.14 -5.99 6.82
CA LEU A 40 12.24 -5.02 6.87
C LEU A 40 11.74 -3.58 6.78
N ILE A 41 10.79 -3.29 5.91
CA ILE A 41 10.18 -1.94 5.82
C ILE A 41 9.47 -1.60 7.13
N GLY A 42 8.70 -2.52 7.68
CA GLY A 42 8.04 -2.31 8.98
C GLY A 42 9.04 -2.05 10.10
N LEU A 43 10.14 -2.79 10.13
CA LEU A 43 11.24 -2.56 11.08
C LEU A 43 11.84 -1.16 10.87
N ALA A 44 12.15 -0.77 9.64
CA ALA A 44 12.71 0.54 9.33
C ALA A 44 11.80 1.69 9.79
N LEU A 45 10.50 1.61 9.53
CA LEU A 45 9.54 2.63 9.97
C LEU A 45 9.48 2.76 11.49
N ARG A 46 9.54 1.64 12.23
CA ARG A 46 9.61 1.66 13.70
C ARG A 46 10.94 2.22 14.21
N THR A 47 12.06 1.83 13.60
CA THR A 47 13.40 2.35 13.95
C THR A 47 13.50 3.86 13.74
N LEU A 48 12.85 4.38 12.70
CA LEU A 48 12.72 5.81 12.42
C LEU A 48 11.71 6.51 13.33
N ALA A 49 11.05 5.80 14.22
CA ALA A 49 9.97 6.30 15.09
C ALA A 49 8.87 7.03 14.32
N ILE A 50 8.56 6.58 13.09
CA ILE A 50 7.47 7.16 12.28
C ILE A 50 6.12 6.77 12.92
N PRO A 51 5.35 7.75 13.43
CA PRO A 51 4.09 7.44 14.11
C PRO A 51 3.04 7.00 13.09
N VAL A 52 2.48 5.81 13.27
CA VAL A 52 1.41 5.25 12.43
C VAL A 52 0.13 5.13 13.26
N GLY A 53 -0.93 5.80 12.83
CA GLY A 53 -2.23 5.79 13.51
C GLY A 53 -3.28 4.91 12.82
N GLU A 54 -3.07 4.58 11.54
CA GLU A 54 -4.00 3.75 10.76
C GLU A 54 -3.26 2.96 9.70
N VAL A 55 -3.57 1.66 9.58
CA VAL A 55 -3.06 0.81 8.50
C VAL A 55 -4.25 0.26 7.70
N LEU A 56 -4.32 0.66 6.43
CA LEU A 56 -5.31 0.20 5.47
C LEU A 56 -4.67 -0.73 4.44
N SER A 57 -5.40 -1.74 4.03
CA SER A 57 -5.00 -2.60 2.93
C SER A 57 -6.14 -2.83 1.96
N SER A 58 -5.82 -2.96 0.67
CA SER A 58 -6.73 -3.63 -0.26
C SER A 58 -7.06 -5.02 0.25
N GLU A 59 -8.22 -5.54 -0.11
CA GLU A 59 -8.66 -6.89 0.31
C GLU A 59 -7.89 -8.04 -0.37
N TYR A 60 -7.05 -7.78 -1.34
CA TYR A 60 -6.20 -8.83 -1.93
C TYR A 60 -5.30 -9.47 -0.88
N CYS A 61 -5.21 -10.82 -0.88
CA CYS A 61 -4.40 -11.55 0.10
C CYS A 61 -2.98 -10.99 0.20
N ARG A 62 -2.28 -10.76 -0.92
CA ARG A 62 -0.91 -10.22 -0.95
C ARG A 62 -0.76 -8.83 -0.35
N THR A 63 -1.77 -7.96 -0.47
CA THR A 63 -1.73 -6.63 0.14
C THR A 63 -1.98 -6.70 1.64
N ALA A 64 -2.96 -7.49 2.07
CA ALA A 64 -3.26 -7.71 3.47
C ALA A 64 -2.08 -8.40 4.20
N GLU A 65 -1.45 -9.39 3.55
CA GLU A 65 -0.25 -10.05 4.07
C GLU A 65 0.93 -9.06 4.18
N THR A 66 1.18 -8.24 3.15
CA THR A 66 2.20 -7.18 3.21
C THR A 66 1.97 -6.27 4.42
N ALA A 67 0.75 -5.76 4.59
CA ALA A 67 0.42 -4.84 5.68
C ALA A 67 0.62 -5.48 7.07
N ARG A 68 0.21 -6.75 7.24
CA ARG A 68 0.39 -7.49 8.50
C ARG A 68 1.86 -7.74 8.82
N LEU A 69 2.66 -8.13 7.81
CA LEU A 69 4.09 -8.40 7.96
C LEU A 69 4.89 -7.14 8.34
N MET A 70 4.44 -5.96 7.94
CA MET A 70 5.05 -4.71 8.39
C MET A 70 4.93 -4.50 9.90
N GLY A 71 3.91 -5.04 10.58
CA GLY A 71 3.75 -4.97 12.03
C GLY A 71 3.64 -3.55 12.56
N LEU A 72 2.84 -2.70 11.91
CA LEU A 72 2.67 -1.28 12.23
C LEU A 72 1.36 -0.98 12.99
N GLY A 73 0.61 -1.99 13.36
CA GLY A 73 -0.69 -1.91 14.04
C GLY A 73 -1.73 -2.80 13.37
N ASP A 74 -2.99 -2.68 13.81
CA ASP A 74 -4.11 -3.44 13.28
C ASP A 74 -4.39 -3.05 11.83
N VAL A 75 -4.55 -4.07 10.98
CA VAL A 75 -4.79 -3.90 9.54
C VAL A 75 -6.29 -3.97 9.26
N ARG A 76 -6.85 -2.87 8.75
CA ARG A 76 -8.21 -2.84 8.21
C ARG A 76 -8.18 -2.98 6.70
N THR A 77 -8.87 -3.98 6.16
CA THR A 77 -9.04 -4.15 4.70
C THR A 77 -10.17 -3.29 4.17
N THR A 78 -10.08 -2.87 2.91
CA THR A 78 -11.08 -2.03 2.25
C THR A 78 -11.08 -2.26 0.73
N THR A 79 -12.25 -2.11 0.12
CA THR A 79 -12.41 -2.11 -1.34
C THR A 79 -12.05 -0.77 -2.00
N GLU A 80 -11.81 0.29 -1.22
CA GLU A 80 -11.52 1.63 -1.74
C GLU A 80 -10.14 1.77 -2.41
N ILE A 81 -9.23 0.81 -2.18
CA ILE A 81 -7.88 0.78 -2.78
C ILE A 81 -7.58 -0.52 -3.51
N MET A 82 -8.59 -1.04 -4.23
CA MET A 82 -8.51 -2.28 -4.99
C MET A 82 -7.61 -2.17 -6.22
N ASN A 83 -7.19 -3.34 -6.72
CA ASN A 83 -6.51 -3.43 -8.00
C ASN A 83 -7.47 -3.01 -9.13
N LEU A 84 -7.01 -2.19 -10.09
CA LEU A 84 -7.84 -1.79 -11.24
C LEU A 84 -8.28 -2.96 -12.13
N ARG A 85 -7.63 -4.12 -12.03
CA ARG A 85 -8.13 -5.34 -12.70
C ARG A 85 -9.46 -5.84 -12.13
N SER A 86 -9.82 -5.41 -10.92
CA SER A 86 -11.11 -5.72 -10.27
C SER A 86 -12.04 -4.51 -10.22
N GLN A 87 -11.78 -3.48 -11.02
CA GLN A 87 -12.54 -2.23 -11.03
C GLN A 87 -14.04 -2.44 -11.26
N ASP A 88 -14.43 -3.41 -12.09
CA ASP A 88 -15.84 -3.68 -12.43
C ASP A 88 -16.67 -4.09 -11.21
N PHE A 89 -16.00 -4.64 -10.17
CA PHE A 89 -16.64 -5.02 -8.91
C PHE A 89 -16.72 -3.89 -7.88
N VAL A 90 -16.11 -2.74 -8.17
CA VAL A 90 -16.04 -1.58 -7.24
C VAL A 90 -16.51 -0.28 -7.89
N GLY A 91 -17.39 -0.38 -8.90
CA GLY A 91 -18.02 0.76 -9.55
C GLY A 91 -17.27 1.32 -10.76
N GLY A 92 -16.30 0.60 -11.30
CA GLY A 92 -15.53 0.99 -12.49
C GLY A 92 -14.25 1.77 -12.16
N HIS A 93 -13.51 2.09 -13.22
CA HIS A 93 -12.21 2.77 -13.13
C HIS A 93 -12.29 4.09 -12.37
N ASP A 94 -13.20 4.98 -12.75
CA ASP A 94 -13.27 6.33 -12.20
C ASP A 94 -13.71 6.32 -10.73
N ALA A 95 -14.61 5.41 -10.36
CA ALA A 95 -15.01 5.22 -8.97
C ALA A 95 -13.84 4.71 -8.11
N ALA A 96 -13.07 3.73 -8.60
CA ALA A 96 -11.89 3.21 -7.91
C ALA A 96 -10.83 4.30 -7.69
N VAL A 97 -10.53 5.11 -8.72
CA VAL A 97 -9.57 6.22 -8.64
C VAL A 97 -10.09 7.31 -7.67
N LYS A 98 -11.36 7.68 -7.76
CA LYS A 98 -11.99 8.65 -6.87
C LYS A 98 -11.92 8.21 -5.41
N ASN A 99 -12.25 6.95 -5.11
CA ASN A 99 -12.19 6.40 -3.75
C ASN A 99 -10.78 6.47 -3.18
N ALA A 100 -9.78 6.06 -3.96
CA ALA A 100 -8.38 6.16 -3.55
C ALA A 100 -7.95 7.60 -3.27
N ARG A 101 -8.32 8.56 -4.13
CA ARG A 101 -8.04 10.00 -3.93
C ARG A 101 -8.71 10.54 -2.68
N THR A 102 -9.96 10.16 -2.42
CA THR A 102 -10.69 10.56 -1.21
C THR A 102 -9.96 10.10 0.06
N LEU A 103 -9.43 8.86 0.07
CA LEU A 103 -8.63 8.37 1.18
C LEU A 103 -7.30 9.11 1.33
N LEU A 104 -6.63 9.43 0.22
CA LEU A 104 -5.36 10.18 0.22
C LEU A 104 -5.53 11.62 0.71
N ALA A 105 -6.65 12.25 0.36
CA ALA A 105 -7.00 13.62 0.76
C ALA A 105 -7.43 13.73 2.23
N ARG A 106 -7.93 12.64 2.83
CA ARG A 106 -8.40 12.64 4.22
C ARG A 106 -7.22 12.73 5.20
N PRO A 107 -7.15 13.74 6.07
CA PRO A 107 -6.09 13.81 7.07
C PRO A 107 -6.05 12.57 7.96
N PRO A 108 -4.87 12.05 8.33
CA PRO A 108 -4.75 11.04 9.38
C PRO A 108 -5.07 11.64 10.76
N ALA A 109 -5.10 10.81 11.80
CA ALA A 109 -5.20 11.31 13.16
C ALA A 109 -4.03 12.26 13.49
N PRO A 110 -4.23 13.26 14.37
CA PRO A 110 -3.19 14.23 14.69
C PRO A 110 -1.85 13.59 15.08
N ALA A 111 -0.76 14.15 14.55
CA ALA A 111 0.61 13.67 14.77
C ALA A 111 0.89 12.22 14.34
N THR A 112 0.07 11.65 13.45
CA THR A 112 0.28 10.29 12.92
C THR A 112 0.30 10.27 11.40
N ASN A 113 0.66 9.12 10.85
CA ASN A 113 0.55 8.81 9.44
C ASN A 113 -0.47 7.70 9.21
N ARG A 114 -1.08 7.69 8.03
CA ARG A 114 -1.86 6.55 7.52
C ARG A 114 -0.98 5.78 6.54
N VAL A 115 -0.84 4.48 6.76
CA VAL A 115 -0.19 3.57 5.82
C VAL A 115 -1.27 2.88 5.00
N MET A 116 -1.15 2.94 3.66
CA MET A 116 -2.07 2.26 2.74
C MET A 116 -1.30 1.29 1.87
N VAL A 117 -1.65 0.01 1.93
CA VAL A 117 -1.05 -1.04 1.10
C VAL A 117 -2.01 -1.41 -0.02
N GLY A 118 -1.66 -1.02 -1.24
CA GLY A 118 -2.48 -1.21 -2.43
C GLY A 118 -1.66 -1.70 -3.64
N HIS A 119 -2.08 -1.28 -4.83
CA HIS A 119 -1.60 -1.78 -6.11
C HIS A 119 -0.99 -0.68 -6.96
N GLY A 120 0.06 -1.01 -7.73
CA GLY A 120 0.79 -0.04 -8.54
C GLY A 120 -0.04 0.63 -9.63
N ASN A 121 -1.00 -0.09 -10.25
CA ASN A 121 -1.89 0.48 -11.27
C ASN A 121 -2.85 1.53 -10.68
N LEU A 122 -3.47 1.26 -9.53
CA LEU A 122 -4.31 2.23 -8.84
C LEU A 122 -3.50 3.42 -8.32
N MET A 123 -2.33 3.17 -7.73
CA MET A 123 -1.45 4.23 -7.25
C MET A 123 -1.08 5.18 -8.39
N ARG A 124 -0.69 4.65 -9.56
CA ARG A 124 -0.39 5.46 -10.74
C ARG A 124 -1.59 6.27 -11.20
N ALA A 125 -2.78 5.67 -11.29
CA ALA A 125 -3.99 6.35 -11.72
C ALA A 125 -4.44 7.43 -10.73
N ALA A 126 -4.30 7.20 -9.43
CA ALA A 126 -4.73 8.13 -8.39
C ALA A 126 -3.75 9.30 -8.19
N THR A 127 -2.43 9.06 -8.25
CA THR A 127 -1.40 10.03 -7.86
C THR A 127 -0.53 10.53 -9.02
N GLY A 128 -0.60 9.90 -10.20
CA GLY A 128 0.36 10.14 -11.28
C GLY A 128 1.75 9.53 -11.03
N GLN A 129 2.01 8.97 -9.86
CA GLN A 129 3.30 8.42 -9.45
C GLN A 129 3.29 6.90 -9.55
N TYR A 130 4.45 6.32 -9.82
CA TYR A 130 4.62 4.87 -9.88
C TYR A 130 5.93 4.46 -9.21
N THR A 131 5.89 3.35 -8.50
CA THR A 131 7.09 2.69 -7.96
C THR A 131 6.95 1.17 -8.13
N ASP A 132 8.06 0.45 -8.06
CA ASP A 132 8.07 -1.00 -8.06
C ASP A 132 7.45 -1.59 -6.79
N GLU A 133 7.35 -2.93 -6.72
CA GLU A 133 6.83 -3.65 -5.56
C GLU A 133 7.57 -3.24 -4.28
N ALA A 134 6.83 -3.12 -3.18
CA ALA A 134 7.29 -2.60 -1.89
C ALA A 134 7.71 -1.12 -1.85
N GLY A 135 7.69 -0.39 -2.96
CA GLY A 135 7.92 1.05 -2.94
C GLY A 135 6.69 1.83 -2.45
N ALA A 136 6.93 3.04 -1.97
CA ALA A 136 5.93 3.93 -1.40
C ALA A 136 5.86 5.29 -2.12
N VAL A 137 4.65 5.80 -2.25
CA VAL A 137 4.36 7.20 -2.59
C VAL A 137 3.94 7.89 -1.31
N VAL A 138 4.67 8.92 -0.92
CA VAL A 138 4.33 9.75 0.24
C VAL A 138 3.58 10.97 -0.25
N VAL A 139 2.41 11.22 0.33
CA VAL A 139 1.59 12.40 0.06
C VAL A 139 1.19 13.09 1.36
N ARG A 140 0.88 14.36 1.27
CA ARG A 140 0.31 15.14 2.37
C ARG A 140 -1.06 15.65 1.94
N PRO A 141 -2.12 15.48 2.75
CA PRO A 141 -3.41 16.11 2.50
C PRO A 141 -3.26 17.61 2.29
N ASP A 142 -3.87 18.13 1.22
CA ASP A 142 -3.80 19.53 0.83
C ASP A 142 -5.12 19.95 0.18
N PRO A 143 -6.05 20.53 0.97
CA PRO A 143 -7.36 20.96 0.44
C PRO A 143 -7.28 22.02 -0.67
N GLY A 144 -6.13 22.69 -0.81
CA GLY A 144 -5.91 23.69 -1.86
C GLY A 144 -5.47 23.10 -3.19
N SER A 145 -5.14 21.80 -3.27
CA SER A 145 -4.75 21.15 -4.50
C SER A 145 -5.95 20.50 -5.22
N ASP A 146 -5.89 20.38 -6.55
CA ASP A 146 -6.94 19.75 -7.37
C ASP A 146 -7.21 18.29 -6.99
N LEU A 147 -6.20 17.58 -6.44
CA LEU A 147 -6.31 16.21 -6.02
C LEU A 147 -6.70 16.07 -4.53
N GLY A 148 -6.73 17.16 -3.76
CA GLY A 148 -6.93 17.15 -2.32
C GLY A 148 -5.68 16.73 -1.52
N PHE A 149 -4.55 16.50 -2.18
CA PHE A 149 -3.25 16.17 -1.57
C PHE A 149 -2.09 16.63 -2.46
N ALA A 150 -0.94 16.85 -1.84
CA ALA A 150 0.32 17.16 -2.51
C ALA A 150 1.27 15.95 -2.45
N PHE A 151 1.98 15.69 -3.54
CA PHE A 151 3.07 14.73 -3.59
C PHE A 151 4.25 15.22 -2.74
N VAL A 152 4.86 14.33 -1.97
CA VAL A 152 6.01 14.62 -1.11
C VAL A 152 7.26 13.88 -1.60
N ALA A 153 7.17 12.54 -1.72
CA ALA A 153 8.31 11.72 -2.11
C ALA A 153 7.91 10.37 -2.69
N LEU A 154 8.83 9.80 -3.48
CA LEU A 154 8.90 8.36 -3.76
C LEU A 154 9.99 7.76 -2.88
N VAL A 155 9.70 6.63 -2.24
CA VAL A 155 10.66 5.91 -1.41
C VAL A 155 10.70 4.45 -1.88
N VAL A 156 11.84 4.01 -2.38
CA VAL A 156 12.06 2.60 -2.75
C VAL A 156 12.44 1.77 -1.51
N PRO A 157 12.29 0.44 -1.54
CA PRO A 157 12.53 -0.40 -0.35
C PRO A 157 13.91 -0.19 0.29
N GLN A 158 14.95 -0.04 -0.53
CA GLN A 158 16.34 0.14 -0.07
C GLN A 158 16.54 1.48 0.65
N GLU A 159 15.77 2.50 0.31
CA GLU A 159 15.87 3.81 0.96
C GLU A 159 15.34 3.78 2.39
N TRP A 160 14.30 2.99 2.66
CA TRP A 160 13.81 2.81 4.03
C TRP A 160 14.91 2.26 4.96
N LEU A 161 15.69 1.28 4.48
CA LEU A 161 16.81 0.70 5.24
C LEU A 161 17.93 1.71 5.46
N ARG A 162 18.32 2.43 4.41
CA ARG A 162 19.34 3.48 4.51
C ARG A 162 18.95 4.60 5.48
N LEU A 163 17.69 5.03 5.43
CA LEU A 163 17.18 6.03 6.36
C LEU A 163 17.20 5.52 7.80
N ALA A 164 16.78 4.26 8.03
CA ALA A 164 16.83 3.66 9.36
C ALA A 164 18.27 3.54 9.90
N GLU A 165 19.25 3.17 9.07
CA GLU A 165 20.66 3.14 9.42
C GLU A 165 21.21 4.54 9.73
N ALA A 166 20.85 5.54 8.93
CA ALA A 166 21.37 6.90 9.05
C ALA A 166 20.75 7.68 10.24
N PHE A 167 19.49 7.45 10.56
CA PHE A 167 18.71 8.29 11.49
C PHE A 167 18.08 7.51 12.64
N GLY A 168 18.06 6.18 12.60
CA GLY A 168 17.41 5.35 13.63
C GLY A 168 18.19 5.21 14.94
N GLY A 169 19.42 5.71 15.04
CA GLY A 169 20.28 5.65 16.22
C GLY A 169 20.22 6.86 17.16
N GLY A 170 19.35 7.82 16.88
CA GLY A 170 19.25 9.05 17.66
C GLY A 170 18.21 8.97 18.79
N LYS A 171 18.52 8.25 19.87
CA LYS A 171 17.94 8.46 21.20
C LYS A 171 19.03 8.51 22.24
#